data_74af64387984e784670d0fb38b325775
#
_entry.id   74af64387984e784670d0fb38b325775
#
_cell.length_a   1.000
_cell.length_b   1.000
_cell.length_c   1.000
_cell.angle_alpha   90.00
_cell.angle_beta   90.00
_cell.angle_gamma   90.00
#
_symmetry.space_group_name_H-M   'P 1'
#
loop_
_entity.id
_entity.type
_entity.pdbx_description
1 polymer ?
#
loop_
_entity_poly.entity_id
_entity_poly.type
_entity_poly.pdbx_seq_one_letter_code
_entity_poly.pdbx_strand_id
1 'polypeptide(L)'
;SESWARKGDSFTVLPCSGLQTGVLVCADLWFPEYYEGTKAQGAEIIVDVAAWPPTQVCGNPLSAWLHASKVTDVTVIVCNQTGSPQWMDMNVGQSVVINRGELKLAYSGEPAVLLFDYDAEAKCVQSIAYDVHYIK
;
A
#
# COMPACT_ATOMS: atom_id res chain seq x y z
N SER A 1 15.40 13.37 9.89
CA SER A 1 14.06 14.01 9.82
C SER A 1 13.90 14.70 8.47
N GLU A 2 12.80 14.48 7.82
CA GLU A 2 12.46 15.08 6.52
C GLU A 2 11.94 16.51 6.74
N SER A 3 12.82 17.39 7.20
CA SER A 3 12.48 18.79 7.54
C SER A 3 11.98 19.63 6.34
N TRP A 4 12.20 19.12 5.12
CA TRP A 4 11.72 19.71 3.87
C TRP A 4 10.25 19.39 3.59
N ALA A 5 9.70 18.35 4.20
CA ALA A 5 8.32 17.94 4.00
C ALA A 5 7.39 18.65 5.01
N ARG A 6 6.28 19.19 4.50
CA ARG A 6 5.22 19.73 5.36
C ARG A 6 4.38 18.58 5.89
N LYS A 7 4.20 18.53 7.20
CA LYS A 7 3.26 17.57 7.81
C LYS A 7 1.83 17.86 7.36
N GLY A 8 1.07 16.80 7.07
CA GLY A 8 -0.37 16.90 6.91
C GLY A 8 -1.05 17.20 8.24
N ASP A 9 -2.23 17.77 8.17
CA ASP A 9 -3.08 18.13 9.31
C ASP A 9 -4.43 17.40 9.28
N SER A 10 -4.65 16.57 8.28
CA SER A 10 -5.90 15.83 8.08
C SER A 10 -5.66 14.52 7.32
N PHE A 11 -6.59 13.59 7.45
CA PHE A 11 -6.59 12.35 6.67
C PHE A 11 -7.19 12.60 5.30
N THR A 12 -6.57 12.03 4.27
CA THR A 12 -7.02 12.18 2.88
C THR A 12 -7.86 10.97 2.48
N VAL A 13 -9.15 11.19 2.22
CA VAL A 13 -10.06 10.21 1.64
C VAL A 13 -10.72 10.84 0.42
N LEU A 14 -10.61 10.20 -0.72
CA LEU A 14 -11.05 10.69 -2.02
C LEU A 14 -11.95 9.65 -2.71
N PRO A 15 -13.02 10.06 -3.41
CA PRO A 15 -13.75 9.15 -4.26
C PRO A 15 -12.89 8.77 -5.48
N CYS A 16 -12.69 7.47 -5.68
CA CYS A 16 -11.99 6.93 -6.84
C CYS A 16 -12.75 5.73 -7.38
N SER A 17 -13.25 5.84 -8.63
CA SER A 17 -14.03 4.79 -9.28
C SER A 17 -15.16 4.20 -8.43
N GLY A 18 -15.87 5.05 -7.68
CA GLY A 18 -16.98 4.66 -6.82
C GLY A 18 -16.59 4.14 -5.43
N LEU A 19 -15.30 4.09 -5.11
CA LEU A 19 -14.79 3.71 -3.78
C LEU A 19 -14.24 4.93 -3.04
N GLN A 20 -14.50 5.01 -1.74
CA GLN A 20 -13.84 5.97 -0.86
C GLN A 20 -12.42 5.47 -0.58
N THR A 21 -11.44 6.12 -1.20
CA THR A 21 -10.04 5.70 -1.16
C THR A 21 -9.25 6.56 -0.19
N GLY A 22 -8.74 5.96 0.86
CA GLY A 22 -7.78 6.57 1.77
C GLY A 22 -6.38 6.53 1.19
N VAL A 23 -5.62 7.61 1.38
CA VAL A 23 -4.22 7.70 0.90
C VAL A 23 -3.30 7.90 2.08
N LEU A 24 -2.33 7.00 2.21
CA LEU A 24 -1.25 7.06 3.19
C LEU A 24 0.12 7.05 2.47
N VAL A 25 1.15 7.43 3.18
CA VAL A 25 2.49 7.53 2.63
C VAL A 25 3.48 6.75 3.49
N CYS A 26 3.97 5.64 2.94
CA CYS A 26 5.11 4.88 3.47
C CYS A 26 4.95 4.48 4.95
N ALA A 27 5.68 5.13 5.86
CA ALA A 27 5.66 4.82 7.27
C ALA A 27 4.32 5.13 7.98
N ASP A 28 3.42 5.89 7.35
CA ASP A 28 2.10 6.19 7.93
C ASP A 28 1.32 4.91 8.25
N LEU A 29 1.48 3.88 7.42
CA LEU A 29 0.78 2.60 7.61
C LEU A 29 1.29 1.76 8.81
N TRP A 30 2.31 2.25 9.54
CA TRP A 30 2.81 1.64 10.78
C TRP A 30 2.13 2.20 12.02
N PHE A 31 1.48 3.34 11.92
CA PHE A 31 0.91 4.05 13.06
C PHE A 31 -0.61 3.91 13.08
N PRO A 32 -1.17 3.28 14.14
CA PRO A 32 -2.61 3.06 14.27
C PRO A 32 -3.45 4.33 14.08
N GLU A 33 -3.00 5.45 14.59
CA GLU A 33 -3.70 6.72 14.47
C GLU A 33 -3.93 7.15 13.01
N TYR A 34 -3.05 6.77 12.07
CA TYR A 34 -3.19 7.14 10.67
C TYR A 34 -4.14 6.21 9.92
N TYR A 35 -3.96 4.89 9.98
CA TYR A 35 -4.84 4.00 9.25
C TYR A 35 -6.25 3.89 9.88
N GLU A 36 -6.35 3.95 11.21
CA GLU A 36 -7.65 3.98 11.89
C GLU A 36 -8.37 5.32 11.66
N GLY A 37 -7.63 6.44 11.71
CA GLY A 37 -8.16 7.76 11.39
C GLY A 37 -8.65 7.86 9.94
N THR A 38 -7.91 7.31 9.00
CA THR A 38 -8.30 7.22 7.58
C THR A 38 -9.57 6.37 7.42
N LYS A 39 -9.66 5.23 8.10
CA LYS A 39 -10.87 4.40 8.13
C LYS A 39 -12.05 5.16 8.72
N ALA A 40 -11.86 5.89 9.82
CA ALA A 40 -12.91 6.68 10.46
C ALA A 40 -13.46 7.81 9.57
N GLN A 41 -12.66 8.32 8.62
CA GLN A 41 -13.09 9.27 7.59
C GLN A 41 -13.88 8.62 6.44
N GLY A 42 -14.13 7.31 6.51
CA GLY A 42 -14.97 6.59 5.58
C GLY A 42 -14.21 5.84 4.49
N ALA A 43 -12.90 5.64 4.61
CA ALA A 43 -12.15 4.86 3.63
C ALA A 43 -12.68 3.42 3.52
N GLU A 44 -12.95 2.98 2.30
CA GLU A 44 -13.35 1.63 1.94
C GLU A 44 -12.16 0.80 1.44
N ILE A 45 -11.13 1.48 0.98
CA ILE A 45 -9.85 0.94 0.55
C ILE A 45 -8.75 1.94 0.96
N ILE A 46 -7.57 1.45 1.30
CA ILE A 46 -6.41 2.29 1.63
C ILE A 46 -5.31 2.00 0.62
N VAL A 47 -4.77 3.05 0.02
CA VAL A 47 -3.58 3.00 -0.84
C VAL A 47 -2.41 3.65 -0.12
N ASP A 48 -1.31 2.94 -0.04
CA ASP A 48 -0.05 3.44 0.52
C ASP A 48 1.01 3.54 -0.58
N VAL A 49 1.52 4.74 -0.80
CA VAL A 49 2.65 4.98 -1.71
C VAL A 49 3.94 4.96 -0.90
N ALA A 50 4.78 3.96 -1.15
CA ALA A 50 5.93 3.67 -0.31
C ALA A 50 7.25 3.68 -1.09
N ALA A 51 8.32 4.04 -0.38
CA ALA A 51 9.70 3.80 -0.78
C ALA A 51 10.39 3.03 0.36
N TRP A 52 9.86 1.84 0.67
CA TRP A 52 10.32 1.03 1.78
C TRP A 52 11.49 0.15 1.35
N PRO A 53 12.71 0.45 1.78
CA PRO A 53 13.87 -0.36 1.42
C PRO A 53 13.86 -1.67 2.19
N PRO A 54 14.11 -2.81 1.53
CA PRO A 54 14.15 -4.12 2.17
C PRO A 54 15.50 -4.35 2.86
N THR A 55 15.83 -3.53 3.83
CA THR A 55 17.08 -3.60 4.58
C THR A 55 16.87 -4.14 5.99
N GLN A 56 17.92 -4.68 6.60
CA GLN A 56 17.89 -5.11 8.01
C GLN A 56 17.56 -3.94 8.95
N VAL A 57 17.95 -2.72 8.59
CA VAL A 57 17.70 -1.52 9.39
C VAL A 57 16.23 -1.11 9.36
N CYS A 58 15.59 -1.21 8.20
CA CYS A 58 14.18 -0.83 8.02
C CYS A 58 13.20 -1.97 8.36
N GLY A 59 13.71 -3.21 8.46
CA GLY A 59 12.90 -4.39 8.74
C GLY A 59 11.96 -4.78 7.60
N ASN A 60 11.13 -5.78 7.87
CA ASN A 60 10.09 -6.22 6.94
C ASN A 60 8.75 -5.58 7.31
N PRO A 61 8.18 -4.72 6.49
CA PRO A 61 6.95 -4.01 6.80
C PRO A 61 5.68 -4.86 6.64
N LEU A 62 5.77 -6.06 6.06
CA LEU A 62 4.60 -6.87 5.69
C LEU A 62 3.68 -7.16 6.89
N SER A 63 4.26 -7.46 8.06
CA SER A 63 3.46 -7.74 9.27
C SER A 63 2.64 -6.52 9.72
N ALA A 64 3.20 -5.32 9.61
CA ALA A 64 2.48 -4.08 9.93
C ALA A 64 1.37 -3.81 8.91
N TRP A 65 1.62 -4.01 7.63
CA TRP A 65 0.63 -3.85 6.57
C TRP A 65 -0.53 -4.85 6.70
N LEU A 66 -0.23 -6.12 7.01
CA LEU A 66 -1.24 -7.14 7.29
C LEU A 66 -2.10 -6.75 8.50
N HIS A 67 -1.46 -6.26 9.56
CA HIS A 67 -2.15 -5.83 10.78
C HIS A 67 -3.08 -4.65 10.49
N ALA A 68 -2.59 -3.60 9.81
CA ALA A 68 -3.39 -2.44 9.45
C ALA A 68 -4.64 -2.81 8.64
N SER A 69 -4.49 -3.67 7.62
CA SER A 69 -5.61 -4.19 6.82
C SER A 69 -6.61 -4.99 7.65
N LYS A 70 -6.11 -5.79 8.60
CA LYS A 70 -6.95 -6.61 9.48
C LYS A 70 -7.79 -5.77 10.44
N VAL A 71 -7.18 -4.82 11.14
CA VAL A 71 -7.89 -4.03 12.16
C VAL A 71 -8.83 -3.00 11.55
N THR A 72 -8.53 -2.49 10.37
CA THR A 72 -9.41 -1.57 9.64
C THR A 72 -10.52 -2.29 8.85
N ASP A 73 -10.38 -3.60 8.67
CA ASP A 73 -11.29 -4.42 7.86
C ASP A 73 -11.45 -3.91 6.42
N VAL A 74 -10.37 -3.39 5.82
CA VAL A 74 -10.34 -2.91 4.43
C VAL A 74 -9.23 -3.57 3.63
N THR A 75 -9.35 -3.47 2.31
CA THR A 75 -8.24 -3.78 1.42
C THR A 75 -7.17 -2.69 1.51
N VAL A 76 -5.93 -3.10 1.70
CA VAL A 76 -4.74 -2.24 1.67
C VAL A 76 -3.92 -2.57 0.43
N ILE A 77 -3.62 -1.55 -0.36
CA ILE A 77 -2.75 -1.64 -1.54
C ILE A 77 -1.49 -0.84 -1.25
N VAL A 78 -0.35 -1.51 -1.22
CA VAL A 78 0.95 -0.84 -1.10
C VAL A 78 1.64 -0.85 -2.45
N CYS A 79 1.88 0.36 -2.99
CA CYS A 79 2.67 0.57 -4.20
C CYS A 79 4.07 1.01 -3.78
N ASN A 80 5.01 0.07 -3.76
CA ASN A 80 6.38 0.33 -3.33
C ASN A 80 7.27 0.73 -4.51
N GLN A 81 8.28 1.53 -4.24
CA GLN A 81 9.28 1.94 -5.22
C GLN A 81 10.02 0.72 -5.77
N THR A 82 10.35 0.79 -7.04
CA THR A 82 11.25 -0.14 -7.75
C THR A 82 12.48 0.60 -8.27
N GLY A 83 13.43 -0.12 -8.86
CA GLY A 83 14.67 0.41 -9.41
C GLY A 83 15.88 0.12 -8.54
N SER A 84 17.06 0.37 -9.08
CA SER A 84 18.34 0.09 -8.40
C SER A 84 19.21 1.35 -8.43
N PRO A 85 18.94 2.33 -7.55
CA PRO A 85 19.89 3.44 -7.38
C PRO A 85 21.23 2.90 -6.87
N GLN A 86 22.30 3.64 -7.08
CA GLN A 86 23.68 3.19 -6.80
C GLN A 86 23.92 2.62 -5.39
N TRP A 87 23.09 2.99 -4.43
CA TRP A 87 23.26 2.65 -3.01
C TRP A 87 22.23 1.64 -2.48
N MET A 88 21.24 1.23 -3.29
CA MET A 88 20.17 0.31 -2.82
C MET A 88 19.43 -0.32 -4.00
N ASP A 89 19.17 -1.62 -3.91
CA ASP A 89 18.28 -2.32 -4.84
C ASP A 89 16.85 -2.32 -4.32
N MET A 90 16.00 -1.48 -4.91
CA MET A 90 14.58 -1.40 -4.55
C MET A 90 13.71 -2.47 -5.26
N ASN A 91 14.26 -3.18 -6.26
CA ASN A 91 13.52 -4.24 -6.96
C ASN A 91 13.22 -5.46 -6.09
N VAL A 92 13.93 -5.61 -4.95
CA VAL A 92 13.64 -6.66 -3.97
C VAL A 92 12.54 -6.26 -2.97
N GLY A 93 12.14 -4.99 -2.95
CA GLY A 93 10.99 -4.52 -2.19
C GLY A 93 9.68 -5.06 -2.78
N GLN A 94 8.68 -5.20 -1.94
CA GLN A 94 7.38 -5.73 -2.35
C GLN A 94 6.33 -4.63 -2.48
N SER A 95 5.58 -4.68 -3.58
CA SER A 95 4.23 -4.10 -3.68
C SER A 95 3.22 -5.18 -3.38
N VAL A 96 2.19 -4.87 -2.60
CA VAL A 96 1.25 -5.89 -2.12
C VAL A 96 -0.20 -5.42 -2.21
N VAL A 97 -1.11 -6.38 -2.33
CA VAL A 97 -2.54 -6.19 -2.09
C VAL A 97 -2.95 -7.13 -0.97
N ILE A 98 -3.49 -6.55 0.08
CA ILE A 98 -3.90 -7.26 1.31
C ILE A 98 -5.39 -7.02 1.52
N ASN A 99 -6.14 -8.08 1.67
CA ASN A 99 -7.57 -8.00 1.91
C ASN A 99 -7.91 -8.46 3.33
N ARG A 100 -8.29 -7.53 4.21
CA ARG A 100 -8.70 -7.79 5.59
C ARG A 100 -7.72 -8.67 6.37
N GLY A 101 -6.43 -8.35 6.21
CA GLY A 101 -5.33 -9.06 6.87
C GLY A 101 -4.80 -10.29 6.14
N GLU A 102 -5.33 -10.61 4.96
CA GLU A 102 -4.87 -11.71 4.11
C GLU A 102 -4.11 -11.19 2.89
N LEU A 103 -2.87 -11.63 2.70
CA LEU A 103 -2.08 -11.29 1.50
C LEU A 103 -2.69 -11.96 0.27
N LYS A 104 -3.11 -11.17 -0.70
CA LYS A 104 -3.71 -11.64 -1.96
C LYS A 104 -2.73 -11.59 -3.13
N LEU A 105 -2.00 -10.49 -3.28
CA LEU A 105 -1.03 -10.28 -4.35
C LEU A 105 0.26 -9.74 -3.75
N ALA A 106 1.38 -10.18 -4.30
CA ALA A 106 2.71 -9.63 -4.02
C ALA A 106 3.53 -9.59 -5.31
N TYR A 107 4.24 -8.50 -5.51
CA TYR A 107 5.13 -8.30 -6.64
C TYR A 107 6.44 -7.71 -6.18
N SER A 108 7.53 -8.24 -6.72
CA SER A 108 8.88 -7.67 -6.63
C SER A 108 9.52 -7.72 -8.01
N GLY A 109 10.36 -6.79 -8.36
CA GLY A 109 11.10 -6.80 -9.61
C GLY A 109 11.15 -5.46 -10.32
N GLU A 110 11.33 -5.51 -11.63
CA GLU A 110 11.44 -4.34 -12.50
C GLU A 110 10.17 -3.48 -12.48
N PRO A 111 10.28 -2.17 -12.81
CA PRO A 111 9.13 -1.28 -12.90
C PRO A 111 8.02 -1.84 -13.78
N ALA A 112 6.81 -1.93 -13.22
CA ALA A 112 5.68 -2.52 -13.91
C ALA A 112 4.35 -1.89 -13.45
N VAL A 113 3.33 -2.04 -14.30
CA VAL A 113 1.93 -1.84 -13.93
C VAL A 113 1.31 -3.20 -13.70
N LEU A 114 0.65 -3.36 -12.55
CA LEU A 114 -0.08 -4.58 -12.20
C LEU A 114 -1.57 -4.34 -12.40
N LEU A 115 -2.22 -5.24 -13.14
CA LEU A 115 -3.66 -5.20 -13.36
C LEU A 115 -4.31 -6.41 -12.68
N PHE A 116 -5.30 -6.17 -11.86
CA PHE A 116 -6.07 -7.22 -11.19
C PHE A 116 -7.53 -6.77 -11.01
N ASP A 117 -8.42 -7.74 -10.84
CA ASP A 117 -9.83 -7.47 -10.64
C ASP A 117 -10.16 -7.28 -9.17
N TYR A 118 -10.88 -6.19 -8.88
CA TYR A 118 -11.38 -5.86 -7.56
C TYR A 118 -12.91 -5.73 -7.59
N ASP A 119 -13.59 -6.48 -6.73
CA ASP A 119 -15.02 -6.37 -6.55
C ASP A 119 -15.34 -5.24 -5.57
N ALA A 120 -15.86 -4.14 -6.11
CA ALA A 120 -16.20 -2.97 -5.31
C ALA A 120 -17.41 -3.19 -4.38
N GLU A 121 -18.30 -4.12 -4.72
CA GLU A 121 -19.46 -4.48 -3.89
C GLU A 121 -19.05 -5.42 -2.74
N ALA A 122 -18.34 -6.48 -3.06
CA ALA A 122 -17.79 -7.41 -2.06
C ALA A 122 -16.57 -6.83 -1.31
N LYS A 123 -15.99 -5.74 -1.82
CA LYS A 123 -14.81 -5.06 -1.29
C LYS A 123 -13.63 -6.01 -1.10
N CYS A 124 -13.33 -6.77 -2.13
CA CYS A 124 -12.24 -7.75 -2.13
C CYS A 124 -11.64 -7.97 -3.51
N VAL A 125 -10.41 -8.51 -3.53
CA VAL A 125 -9.78 -8.98 -4.75
C VAL A 125 -10.48 -10.23 -5.23
N GLN A 126 -10.91 -10.24 -6.50
CA GLN A 126 -11.65 -11.35 -7.12
C GLN A 126 -10.77 -12.56 -7.40
N SER A 127 -9.52 -12.33 -7.78
CA SER A 127 -8.60 -13.38 -8.17
C SER A 127 -7.20 -13.08 -7.64
N ILE A 128 -6.46 -14.12 -7.31
CA ILE A 128 -5.03 -14.02 -7.01
C ILE A 128 -4.18 -13.88 -8.27
N ALA A 129 -4.77 -14.01 -9.46
CA ALA A 129 -4.11 -13.77 -10.73
C ALA A 129 -4.07 -12.26 -11.05
N TYR A 130 -2.95 -11.82 -11.59
CA TYR A 130 -2.77 -10.46 -12.07
C TYR A 130 -1.87 -10.42 -13.29
N ASP A 131 -2.09 -9.44 -14.14
CA ASP A 131 -1.26 -9.20 -15.31
C ASP A 131 -0.14 -8.22 -14.99
N VAL A 132 1.06 -8.47 -15.51
CA VAL A 132 2.23 -7.61 -15.32
C VAL A 132 2.60 -6.97 -16.65
N HIS A 133 2.60 -5.65 -16.68
CA HIS A 133 3.01 -4.86 -17.83
C HIS A 133 4.25 -4.06 -17.49
N TYR A 134 5.40 -4.49 -17.99
CA TYR A 134 6.69 -3.81 -17.74
C TYR A 134 6.73 -2.44 -18.40
N ILE A 135 7.24 -1.47 -17.67
CA ILE A 135 7.48 -0.11 -18.17
C ILE A 135 8.85 -0.12 -18.86
N LYS A 136 8.86 0.27 -20.10
CA LYS A 136 10.11 0.40 -20.91
C LYS A 136 10.70 1.78 -20.81
#